data_08e3c5748923c2e60d4cbe0ddd3118a7
#
_entry.id   08e3c5748923c2e60d4cbe0ddd3118a7
#
_cell.length_a   1.000
_cell.length_b   1.000
_cell.length_c   1.000
_cell.angle_alpha   90.00
_cell.angle_beta   90.00
_cell.angle_gamma   90.00
#
_symmetry.space_group_name_H-M   'P 1'
#
loop_
_entity.id
_entity.type
_entity.pdbx_description
1 polymer ?
#
loop_
_entity_poly.entity_id
_entity_poly.type
_entity_poly.pdbx_seq_one_letter_code
_entity_poly.pdbx_strand_id
1 'polypeptide(L)'
;MSDGTKELLLIKYRTLKEGVELCLEQLQNDKNSTKEQIEELTVQKSNVENKIKIITKMNSWGRTPPRKKPCSISIGDITITPFFNCHSIYDSHMFLIEADGKRIWHTGDYRAHGYMGKGLIPTLRKYATNIDNLITEGTMLNRNDECIHECKVSEKMANVMKAFKYVFVLASATDIERLASINNAALEAKKTLYVCSKFMASTMTFFTERESELSHGLFNFSPRMLRLNGLERMKKKGFVLVVGTSQISRVEELLKELPIEETLLVYSSW
;
A
#
# COMPACT_ATOMS: atom_id res chain seq x y z
N MET A 1 -6.21 -15.47 -5.26
CA MET A 1 -5.47 -14.19 -5.12
C MET A 1 -4.02 -14.50 -4.77
N SER A 2 -3.12 -13.53 -4.88
CA SER A 2 -1.73 -13.71 -4.41
C SER A 2 -1.62 -13.72 -2.88
N ASP A 3 -0.56 -14.32 -2.35
CA ASP A 3 -0.31 -14.35 -0.90
C ASP A 3 -0.14 -12.94 -0.34
N GLY A 4 0.58 -12.06 -1.04
CA GLY A 4 0.77 -10.68 -0.61
C GLY A 4 -0.54 -9.89 -0.56
N THR A 5 -1.39 -10.02 -1.56
CA THR A 5 -2.73 -9.40 -1.55
C THR A 5 -3.59 -9.96 -0.40
N LYS A 6 -3.54 -11.28 -0.16
CA LYS A 6 -4.27 -11.91 0.95
C LYS A 6 -3.83 -11.34 2.30
N GLU A 7 -2.54 -11.24 2.54
CA GLU A 7 -1.99 -10.67 3.78
C GLU A 7 -2.38 -9.20 3.98
N LEU A 8 -2.29 -8.38 2.94
CA LEU A 8 -2.73 -6.97 3.01
C LEU A 8 -4.22 -6.84 3.38
N LEU A 9 -5.07 -7.70 2.80
CA LEU A 9 -6.49 -7.73 3.16
C LEU A 9 -6.70 -8.17 4.61
N LEU A 10 -5.97 -9.17 5.09
CA LEU A 10 -6.04 -9.62 6.48
C LEU A 10 -5.59 -8.52 7.44
N ILE A 11 -4.49 -7.83 7.16
CA ILE A 11 -4.02 -6.68 7.95
C ILE A 11 -5.12 -5.61 8.01
N LYS A 12 -5.72 -5.24 6.86
CA LYS A 12 -6.80 -4.25 6.77
C LYS A 12 -7.98 -4.61 7.67
N TYR A 13 -8.51 -5.82 7.53
CA TYR A 13 -9.72 -6.20 8.27
C TYR A 13 -9.46 -6.50 9.76
N ARG A 14 -8.27 -7.00 10.12
CA ARG A 14 -7.87 -7.15 11.53
C ARG A 14 -7.76 -5.79 12.21
N THR A 15 -7.12 -4.82 11.56
CA THR A 15 -7.01 -3.45 12.08
C THR A 15 -8.38 -2.77 12.21
N LEU A 16 -9.29 -3.01 11.26
CA LEU A 16 -10.66 -2.51 11.33
C LEU A 16 -11.43 -3.15 12.50
N LYS A 17 -11.31 -4.46 12.70
CA LYS A 17 -11.91 -5.19 13.81
C LYS A 17 -11.49 -4.59 15.16
N GLU A 18 -10.18 -4.41 15.37
CA GLU A 18 -9.64 -3.82 16.60
C GLU A 18 -10.19 -2.40 16.84
N GLY A 19 -10.35 -1.59 15.77
CA GLY A 19 -10.98 -0.28 15.88
C GLY A 19 -12.45 -0.34 16.32
N VAL A 20 -13.22 -1.25 15.73
CA VAL A 20 -14.63 -1.46 16.10
C VAL A 20 -14.76 -1.98 17.53
N GLU A 21 -13.91 -2.89 17.96
CA GLU A 21 -13.89 -3.41 19.34
C GLU A 21 -13.61 -2.31 20.36
N LEU A 22 -12.63 -1.44 20.09
CA LEU A 22 -12.33 -0.30 20.95
C LEU A 22 -13.52 0.67 21.06
N CYS A 23 -14.19 0.97 19.93
CA CYS A 23 -15.39 1.81 19.96
C CYS A 23 -16.54 1.15 20.74
N LEU A 24 -16.74 -0.15 20.61
CA LEU A 24 -17.74 -0.88 21.39
C LEU A 24 -17.45 -0.81 22.90
N GLU A 25 -16.21 -1.02 23.31
CA GLU A 25 -15.80 -0.89 24.72
C GLU A 25 -16.07 0.52 25.26
N GLN A 26 -15.77 1.55 24.45
CA GLN A 26 -16.03 2.94 24.84
C GLN A 26 -17.53 3.20 25.01
N LEU A 27 -18.37 2.78 24.05
CA LEU A 27 -19.81 2.96 24.13
C LEU A 27 -20.46 2.18 25.29
N GLN A 28 -19.98 0.97 25.58
CA GLN A 28 -20.48 0.17 26.71
C GLN A 28 -20.16 0.81 28.07
N ASN A 29 -19.11 1.62 28.16
CA ASN A 29 -18.71 2.35 29.35
C ASN A 29 -19.29 3.78 29.43
N ASP A 30 -19.88 4.29 28.36
CA ASP A 30 -20.50 5.62 28.30
C ASP A 30 -22.00 5.51 28.66
N LYS A 31 -22.39 6.22 29.71
CA LYS A 31 -23.79 6.26 30.20
C LYS A 31 -24.77 6.90 29.21
N ASN A 32 -24.27 7.67 28.25
CA ASN A 32 -25.07 8.36 27.23
C ASN A 32 -25.22 7.56 25.93
N SER A 33 -24.60 6.37 25.82
CA SER A 33 -24.69 5.52 24.66
C SER A 33 -26.10 4.97 24.47
N THR A 34 -26.55 4.92 23.23
CA THR A 34 -27.84 4.32 22.86
C THR A 34 -27.66 2.83 22.55
N LYS A 35 -28.71 2.04 22.78
CA LYS A 35 -28.73 0.61 22.40
C LYS A 35 -28.52 0.44 20.89
N GLU A 36 -29.05 1.34 20.09
CA GLU A 36 -28.93 1.33 18.63
C GLU A 36 -27.48 1.49 18.17
N GLN A 37 -26.71 2.41 18.77
CA GLN A 37 -25.28 2.58 18.46
C GLN A 37 -24.45 1.33 18.79
N ILE A 38 -24.75 0.66 19.91
CA ILE A 38 -24.06 -0.58 20.30
C ILE A 38 -24.44 -1.72 19.35
N GLU A 39 -25.70 -1.81 18.94
CA GLU A 39 -26.18 -2.84 18.01
C GLU A 39 -25.55 -2.65 16.62
N GLU A 40 -25.50 -1.42 16.08
CA GLU A 40 -24.86 -1.11 14.81
C GLU A 40 -23.39 -1.53 14.78
N LEU A 41 -22.59 -1.17 15.80
CA LEU A 41 -21.19 -1.58 15.89
C LEU A 41 -21.03 -3.09 16.08
N THR A 42 -21.96 -3.74 16.78
CA THR A 42 -21.95 -5.20 16.94
C THR A 42 -22.16 -5.90 15.59
N VAL A 43 -23.09 -5.41 14.78
CA VAL A 43 -23.31 -5.90 13.41
C VAL A 43 -22.07 -5.64 12.55
N GLN A 44 -21.48 -4.46 12.66
CA GLN A 44 -20.23 -4.13 11.94
C GLN A 44 -19.08 -5.06 12.34
N LYS A 45 -18.89 -5.37 13.61
CA LYS A 45 -17.90 -6.33 14.09
C LYS A 45 -18.12 -7.70 13.47
N SER A 46 -19.34 -8.22 13.51
CA SER A 46 -19.69 -9.52 12.92
C SER A 46 -19.40 -9.57 11.41
N ASN A 47 -19.72 -8.51 10.67
CA ASN A 47 -19.43 -8.41 9.25
C ASN A 47 -17.93 -8.44 8.96
N VAL A 48 -17.12 -7.74 9.77
CA VAL A 48 -15.66 -7.73 9.64
C VAL A 48 -15.06 -9.10 9.95
N GLU A 49 -15.53 -9.77 10.99
CA GLU A 49 -15.10 -11.13 11.36
C GLU A 49 -15.43 -12.15 10.26
N ASN A 50 -16.60 -12.05 9.66
CA ASN A 50 -16.98 -12.88 8.51
C ASN A 50 -16.06 -12.65 7.31
N LYS A 51 -15.69 -11.40 7.00
CA LYS A 51 -14.73 -11.10 5.94
C LYS A 51 -13.36 -11.69 6.24
N ILE A 52 -12.85 -11.58 7.46
CA ILE A 52 -11.58 -12.20 7.88
C ILE A 52 -11.64 -13.72 7.67
N LYS A 53 -12.75 -14.37 8.10
CA LYS A 53 -12.94 -15.81 7.96
C LYS A 53 -12.95 -16.26 6.49
N ILE A 54 -13.64 -15.51 5.62
CA ILE A 54 -13.69 -15.77 4.19
C ILE A 54 -12.30 -15.66 3.59
N ILE A 55 -11.60 -14.53 3.82
CA ILE A 55 -10.25 -14.28 3.26
C ILE A 55 -9.26 -15.34 3.74
N THR A 56 -9.32 -15.74 5.01
CA THR A 56 -8.44 -16.78 5.57
C THR A 56 -8.60 -18.10 4.83
N LYS A 57 -9.83 -18.46 4.43
CA LYS A 57 -10.13 -19.71 3.70
C LYS A 57 -9.86 -19.63 2.19
N MET A 58 -9.67 -18.43 1.62
CA MET A 58 -9.40 -18.30 0.20
C MET A 58 -8.07 -18.93 -0.17
N ASN A 59 -8.06 -19.67 -1.28
CA ASN A 59 -6.83 -20.16 -1.86
C ASN A 59 -5.99 -18.99 -2.38
N SER A 60 -4.69 -19.10 -2.18
CA SER A 60 -3.72 -18.11 -2.66
C SER A 60 -2.52 -18.82 -3.27
N TRP A 61 -1.80 -18.12 -4.13
CA TRP A 61 -0.54 -18.57 -4.70
C TRP A 61 0.60 -17.69 -4.20
N GLY A 62 1.73 -18.35 -3.89
CA GLY A 62 2.94 -17.66 -3.44
C GLY A 62 3.63 -16.91 -4.56
N ARG A 63 4.36 -15.86 -4.20
CA ARG A 63 5.27 -15.18 -5.12
C ARG A 63 6.34 -16.17 -5.59
N THR A 64 6.52 -16.27 -6.90
CA THR A 64 7.63 -17.07 -7.45
C THR A 64 8.95 -16.39 -7.07
N PRO A 65 9.82 -17.05 -6.28
CA PRO A 65 11.12 -16.47 -5.96
C PRO A 65 11.94 -16.18 -7.22
N PRO A 66 12.82 -15.18 -7.19
CA PRO A 66 13.74 -14.93 -8.29
C PRO A 66 14.46 -16.21 -8.70
N ARG A 67 14.59 -16.46 -10.01
CA ARG A 67 15.25 -17.63 -10.60
C ARG A 67 14.50 -18.98 -10.49
N LYS A 68 13.31 -19.06 -9.89
CA LYS A 68 12.46 -20.25 -9.97
C LYS A 68 11.48 -20.16 -11.14
N LYS A 69 11.06 -21.30 -11.65
CA LYS A 69 10.01 -21.35 -12.67
C LYS A 69 8.68 -20.91 -12.04
N PRO A 70 7.89 -20.07 -12.70
CA PRO A 70 6.56 -19.71 -12.21
C PRO A 70 5.69 -20.97 -12.01
N CYS A 71 4.86 -20.95 -10.97
CA CYS A 71 3.96 -22.04 -10.66
C CYS A 71 2.66 -21.84 -11.46
N SER A 72 2.38 -22.75 -12.39
CA SER A 72 1.13 -22.72 -13.17
C SER A 72 0.01 -23.45 -12.42
N ILE A 73 -1.22 -23.01 -12.65
CA ILE A 73 -2.45 -23.60 -12.12
C ILE A 73 -3.27 -24.06 -13.33
N SER A 74 -3.78 -25.30 -13.31
CA SER A 74 -4.67 -25.80 -14.35
C SER A 74 -6.11 -25.90 -13.83
N ILE A 75 -7.05 -25.44 -14.63
CA ILE A 75 -8.50 -25.49 -14.37
C ILE A 75 -9.13 -26.08 -15.65
N GLY A 76 -9.46 -27.38 -15.64
CA GLY A 76 -9.80 -28.08 -16.84
C GLY A 76 -8.66 -28.02 -17.86
N ASP A 77 -8.96 -27.59 -19.06
CA ASP A 77 -8.00 -27.48 -20.17
C ASP A 77 -7.25 -26.12 -20.19
N ILE A 78 -7.54 -25.25 -19.24
CA ILE A 78 -6.92 -23.92 -19.15
C ILE A 78 -5.75 -23.99 -18.17
N THR A 79 -4.58 -23.55 -18.61
CA THR A 79 -3.40 -23.36 -17.77
C THR A 79 -3.14 -21.87 -17.57
N ILE A 80 -3.01 -21.45 -16.32
CA ILE A 80 -2.76 -20.04 -15.92
C ILE A 80 -1.44 -19.97 -15.18
N THR A 81 -0.52 -19.15 -15.69
CA THR A 81 0.79 -18.90 -15.08
C THR A 81 0.86 -17.44 -14.62
N PRO A 82 0.87 -17.17 -13.30
CA PRO A 82 1.02 -15.82 -12.76
C PRO A 82 2.49 -15.37 -12.80
N PHE A 83 2.70 -14.10 -13.14
CA PHE A 83 4.00 -13.43 -13.08
C PHE A 83 3.85 -12.17 -12.25
N PHE A 84 4.81 -11.93 -11.34
CA PHE A 84 4.83 -10.70 -10.56
C PHE A 84 4.82 -9.47 -11.46
N ASN A 85 4.04 -8.48 -11.07
CA ASN A 85 3.93 -7.20 -11.72
C ASN A 85 4.02 -6.07 -10.68
N CYS A 86 4.71 -5.00 -11.01
CA CYS A 86 4.78 -3.81 -10.19
C CYS A 86 3.56 -2.93 -10.43
N HIS A 87 2.82 -2.60 -9.37
CA HIS A 87 1.70 -1.67 -9.41
C HIS A 87 1.50 -0.97 -8.05
N SER A 88 0.43 -0.15 -7.91
CA SER A 88 0.10 0.58 -6.67
C SER A 88 -0.30 -0.30 -5.49
N ILE A 89 -0.52 -1.58 -5.72
CA ILE A 89 -0.70 -2.59 -4.67
C ILE A 89 0.39 -3.65 -4.80
N TYR A 90 0.98 -4.04 -3.67
CA TYR A 90 2.00 -5.06 -3.64
C TYR A 90 1.46 -6.42 -4.09
N ASP A 91 2.30 -7.17 -4.82
CA ASP A 91 2.03 -8.51 -5.30
C ASP A 91 0.91 -8.58 -6.35
N SER A 92 0.82 -7.53 -7.18
CA SER A 92 0.05 -7.56 -8.42
C SER A 92 0.65 -8.55 -9.41
N HIS A 93 -0.18 -9.10 -10.28
CA HIS A 93 0.24 -10.11 -11.25
C HIS A 93 -0.28 -9.83 -12.66
N MET A 94 0.53 -10.17 -13.62
CA MET A 94 0.15 -10.45 -14.99
C MET A 94 0.05 -11.96 -15.21
N PHE A 95 -0.66 -12.39 -16.22
CA PHE A 95 -0.97 -13.81 -16.44
C PHE A 95 -0.67 -14.24 -17.87
N LEU A 96 -0.01 -15.37 -18.01
CA LEU A 96 -0.04 -16.16 -19.24
C LEU A 96 -1.16 -17.20 -19.10
N ILE A 97 -2.11 -17.16 -20.03
CA ILE A 97 -3.26 -18.06 -20.09
C ILE A 97 -3.09 -18.89 -21.35
N GLU A 98 -3.10 -20.20 -21.21
CA GLU A 98 -2.92 -21.16 -22.30
C GLU A 98 -4.13 -22.10 -22.33
N ALA A 99 -4.82 -22.14 -23.49
CA ALA A 99 -5.98 -22.99 -23.76
C ALA A 99 -6.14 -23.21 -25.26
N ASP A 100 -6.55 -24.41 -25.69
CA ASP A 100 -6.81 -24.78 -27.09
C ASP A 100 -5.65 -24.43 -28.05
N GLY A 101 -4.41 -24.62 -27.58
CA GLY A 101 -3.21 -24.28 -28.35
C GLY A 101 -2.98 -22.77 -28.55
N LYS A 102 -3.77 -21.94 -27.91
CA LYS A 102 -3.64 -20.47 -27.90
C LYS A 102 -2.97 -19.95 -26.65
N ARG A 103 -2.26 -18.84 -26.78
CA ARG A 103 -1.53 -18.16 -25.71
C ARG A 103 -1.99 -16.71 -25.59
N ILE A 104 -2.55 -16.37 -24.44
CA ILE A 104 -3.04 -15.03 -24.13
C ILE A 104 -2.16 -14.47 -23.02
N TRP A 105 -1.63 -13.26 -23.24
CA TRP A 105 -0.94 -12.52 -22.19
C TRP A 105 -1.86 -11.42 -21.66
N HIS A 106 -2.18 -11.46 -20.38
CA HIS A 106 -2.97 -10.45 -19.69
C HIS A 106 -2.07 -9.69 -18.71
N THR A 107 -1.84 -8.40 -18.94
CA THR A 107 -0.90 -7.63 -18.13
C THR A 107 -1.45 -7.24 -16.76
N GLY A 108 -2.77 -7.16 -16.58
CA GLY A 108 -3.33 -6.34 -15.52
C GLY A 108 -2.84 -4.90 -15.62
N ASP A 109 -3.04 -4.12 -14.57
CA ASP A 109 -2.44 -2.79 -14.45
C ASP A 109 -0.97 -2.91 -14.02
N TYR A 110 -0.07 -2.10 -14.58
CA TYR A 110 1.35 -2.22 -14.30
C TYR A 110 2.09 -0.87 -14.28
N ARG A 111 3.23 -0.86 -13.60
CA ARG A 111 4.18 0.27 -13.57
C ARG A 111 5.58 -0.21 -13.92
N ALA A 112 6.16 0.32 -14.99
CA ALA A 112 7.57 0.07 -15.32
C ALA A 112 8.54 0.92 -14.49
N HIS A 113 8.06 2.03 -13.92
CA HIS A 113 8.85 3.05 -13.21
C HIS A 113 8.96 2.85 -11.68
N GLY A 114 8.34 1.81 -11.14
CA GLY A 114 8.53 1.42 -9.74
C GLY A 114 9.93 0.86 -9.47
N TYR A 115 10.33 0.77 -8.20
CA TYR A 115 11.60 0.15 -7.82
C TYR A 115 11.72 -1.30 -8.31
N MET A 116 10.60 -2.04 -8.24
CA MET A 116 10.53 -3.43 -8.72
C MET A 116 10.13 -3.54 -10.18
N GLY A 117 9.75 -2.45 -10.83
CA GLY A 117 9.35 -2.38 -12.23
C GLY A 117 10.45 -2.79 -13.22
N LYS A 118 11.73 -2.70 -12.81
CA LYS A 118 12.88 -3.17 -13.59
C LYS A 118 12.80 -4.64 -14.02
N GLY A 119 12.00 -5.45 -13.33
CA GLY A 119 11.76 -6.86 -13.67
C GLY A 119 10.77 -7.07 -14.82
N LEU A 120 9.97 -6.06 -15.19
CA LEU A 120 8.91 -6.18 -16.19
C LEU A 120 9.44 -6.62 -17.56
N ILE A 121 10.33 -5.84 -18.15
CA ILE A 121 10.86 -6.10 -19.51
C ILE A 121 11.60 -7.44 -19.60
N PRO A 122 12.50 -7.80 -18.68
CA PRO A 122 13.12 -9.13 -18.66
C PRO A 122 12.09 -10.28 -18.60
N THR A 123 11.03 -10.13 -17.80
CA THR A 123 9.97 -11.13 -17.68
C THR A 123 9.20 -11.28 -18.99
N LEU A 124 8.78 -10.17 -19.61
CA LEU A 124 8.08 -10.19 -20.89
C LEU A 124 8.94 -10.83 -21.99
N ARG A 125 10.21 -10.45 -22.11
CA ARG A 125 11.14 -11.03 -23.11
C ARG A 125 11.31 -12.52 -22.94
N LYS A 126 11.30 -13.03 -21.71
CA LYS A 126 11.53 -14.45 -21.42
C LYS A 126 10.27 -15.30 -21.60
N TYR A 127 9.10 -14.80 -21.22
CA TYR A 127 7.91 -15.62 -21.10
C TYR A 127 6.78 -15.24 -22.06
N ALA A 128 6.68 -13.99 -22.50
CA ALA A 128 5.66 -13.51 -23.43
C ALA A 128 6.10 -13.77 -24.89
N THR A 129 6.51 -15.01 -25.18
CA THR A 129 6.91 -15.45 -26.54
C THR A 129 5.75 -16.15 -27.23
N ASN A 130 5.59 -15.99 -28.54
CA ASN A 130 4.54 -16.63 -29.34
C ASN A 130 3.14 -16.41 -28.75
N ILE A 131 2.82 -15.14 -28.42
CA ILE A 131 1.52 -14.77 -27.88
C ILE A 131 0.55 -14.55 -29.04
N ASP A 132 -0.61 -15.21 -29.00
CA ASP A 132 -1.69 -15.01 -29.97
C ASP A 132 -2.48 -13.73 -29.67
N ASN A 133 -2.74 -13.45 -28.38
CA ASN A 133 -3.51 -12.27 -27.97
C ASN A 133 -2.86 -11.58 -26.76
N LEU A 134 -2.80 -10.25 -26.81
CA LEU A 134 -2.37 -9.40 -25.72
C LEU A 134 -3.56 -8.61 -25.18
N ILE A 135 -3.83 -8.75 -23.88
CA ILE A 135 -4.79 -7.93 -23.14
C ILE A 135 -3.96 -7.03 -22.22
N THR A 136 -4.01 -5.73 -22.45
CA THR A 136 -3.21 -4.76 -21.69
C THR A 136 -4.05 -3.56 -21.30
N GLU A 137 -3.65 -2.87 -20.22
CA GLU A 137 -4.22 -1.59 -19.85
C GLU A 137 -3.88 -0.51 -20.89
N GLY A 138 -4.66 0.59 -20.88
CA GLY A 138 -4.46 1.74 -21.74
C GLY A 138 -4.58 3.07 -20.99
N THR A 139 -4.43 3.08 -19.67
CA THR A 139 -4.66 4.24 -18.81
C THR A 139 -3.81 5.45 -19.21
N MET A 140 -2.59 5.22 -19.72
CA MET A 140 -1.64 6.28 -20.08
C MET A 140 -1.58 6.57 -21.58
N LEU A 141 -2.40 5.92 -22.43
CA LEU A 141 -2.34 6.05 -23.89
C LEU A 141 -2.51 7.49 -24.40
N ASN A 142 -3.32 8.29 -23.71
CA ASN A 142 -3.61 9.68 -24.06
C ASN A 142 -2.75 10.71 -23.31
N ARG A 143 -1.71 10.27 -22.59
CA ARG A 143 -0.83 11.14 -21.83
C ARG A 143 0.56 11.14 -22.43
N ASN A 144 1.11 12.35 -22.59
CA ASN A 144 2.50 12.57 -23.04
C ASN A 144 3.43 12.93 -21.86
N ASP A 145 3.01 12.60 -20.64
CA ASP A 145 3.79 12.90 -19.45
C ASP A 145 5.04 12.02 -19.37
N GLU A 146 6.15 12.60 -18.96
CA GLU A 146 7.38 11.85 -18.71
C GLU A 146 7.17 10.90 -17.52
N CYS A 147 7.52 9.64 -17.72
CA CYS A 147 7.46 8.63 -16.69
C CYS A 147 8.62 8.78 -15.70
N ILE A 148 8.35 9.28 -14.50
CA ILE A 148 9.37 9.53 -13.48
C ILE A 148 9.55 8.27 -12.63
N HIS A 149 10.77 7.74 -12.58
CA HIS A 149 11.10 6.59 -11.74
C HIS A 149 10.99 6.92 -10.24
N GLU A 150 10.54 5.96 -9.43
CA GLU A 150 10.30 6.15 -7.98
C GLU A 150 11.53 6.68 -7.21
N CYS A 151 12.75 6.32 -7.59
CA CYS A 151 13.95 6.89 -6.97
C CYS A 151 14.05 8.41 -7.19
N LYS A 152 13.67 8.92 -8.37
CA LYS A 152 13.65 10.35 -8.66
C LYS A 152 12.51 11.07 -7.93
N VAL A 153 11.39 10.39 -7.73
CA VAL A 153 10.30 10.90 -6.87
C VAL A 153 10.81 11.07 -5.45
N SER A 154 11.52 10.08 -4.90
CA SER A 154 12.14 10.14 -3.58
C SER A 154 13.12 11.30 -3.44
N GLU A 155 14.04 11.49 -4.42
CA GLU A 155 15.00 12.60 -4.44
C GLU A 155 14.30 13.97 -4.45
N LYS A 156 13.30 14.15 -5.33
CA LYS A 156 12.50 15.39 -5.40
C LYS A 156 11.77 15.66 -4.08
N MET A 157 11.14 14.65 -3.50
CA MET A 157 10.47 14.75 -2.20
C MET A 157 11.46 15.15 -1.10
N ALA A 158 12.65 14.55 -1.05
CA ALA A 158 13.66 14.87 -0.05
C ALA A 158 14.08 16.34 -0.12
N ASN A 159 14.29 16.86 -1.32
CA ASN A 159 14.67 18.26 -1.52
C ASN A 159 13.58 19.22 -1.02
N VAL A 160 12.32 18.93 -1.32
CA VAL A 160 11.20 19.76 -0.85
C VAL A 160 11.00 19.61 0.66
N MET A 161 11.12 18.39 1.20
CA MET A 161 11.00 18.13 2.65
C MET A 161 12.06 18.84 3.49
N LYS A 162 13.25 19.11 2.94
CA LYS A 162 14.31 19.87 3.62
C LYS A 162 13.92 21.35 3.82
N ALA A 163 13.12 21.91 2.90
CA ALA A 163 12.74 23.31 2.93
C ALA A 163 11.59 23.66 3.91
N PHE A 164 10.78 22.66 4.28
CA PHE A 164 9.61 22.86 5.14
C PHE A 164 9.74 22.11 6.45
N LYS A 165 9.30 22.73 7.56
CA LYS A 165 9.36 22.09 8.89
C LYS A 165 8.29 21.00 9.04
N TYR A 166 7.09 21.26 8.54
CA TYR A 166 5.93 20.38 8.64
C TYR A 166 5.52 19.89 7.26
N VAL A 167 5.60 18.60 7.04
CA VAL A 167 5.28 18.01 5.74
C VAL A 167 4.17 16.97 5.90
N PHE A 168 3.07 17.17 5.20
CA PHE A 168 2.00 16.21 5.08
C PHE A 168 2.10 15.54 3.71
N VAL A 169 1.98 14.23 3.66
CA VAL A 169 2.00 13.48 2.40
C VAL A 169 0.73 12.64 2.30
N LEU A 170 -0.11 12.93 1.32
CA LEU A 170 -1.29 12.11 1.04
C LEU A 170 -0.87 10.92 0.17
N ALA A 171 -0.94 9.71 0.73
CA ALA A 171 -0.56 8.48 0.03
C ALA A 171 -1.42 7.28 0.45
N SER A 172 -1.49 6.28 -0.43
CA SER A 172 -2.17 5.01 -0.14
C SER A 172 -1.34 4.14 0.80
N ALA A 173 -1.99 3.51 1.77
CA ALA A 173 -1.36 2.52 2.66
C ALA A 173 -0.96 1.21 1.94
N THR A 174 -1.44 0.99 0.72
CA THR A 174 -1.14 -0.21 -0.08
C THR A 174 -0.06 0.02 -1.14
N ASP A 175 0.27 1.28 -1.45
CA ASP A 175 1.35 1.61 -2.38
C ASP A 175 2.70 1.60 -1.64
N ILE A 176 3.21 0.38 -1.44
CA ILE A 176 4.39 0.16 -0.59
C ILE A 176 5.66 0.77 -1.18
N GLU A 177 5.78 0.83 -2.51
CA GLU A 177 6.94 1.45 -3.15
C GLU A 177 6.92 2.98 -2.98
N ARG A 178 5.74 3.60 -3.05
CA ARG A 178 5.57 5.02 -2.75
C ARG A 178 5.84 5.31 -1.27
N LEU A 179 5.40 4.45 -0.35
CA LEU A 179 5.75 4.56 1.06
C LEU A 179 7.26 4.45 1.29
N ALA A 180 7.96 3.59 0.53
CA ALA A 180 9.41 3.50 0.55
C ALA A 180 10.07 4.81 0.06
N SER A 181 9.59 5.39 -1.03
CA SER A 181 10.06 6.70 -1.52
C SER A 181 9.88 7.80 -0.48
N ILE A 182 8.74 7.86 0.19
CA ILE A 182 8.44 8.84 1.24
C ILE A 182 9.36 8.63 2.45
N ASN A 183 9.54 7.36 2.88
CA ASN A 183 10.42 7.02 4.00
C ASN A 183 11.87 7.42 3.72
N ASN A 184 12.39 7.09 2.54
CA ASN A 184 13.75 7.45 2.14
C ASN A 184 13.92 8.97 2.07
N ALA A 185 12.95 9.68 1.52
CA ALA A 185 12.94 11.14 1.48
C ALA A 185 12.93 11.77 2.89
N ALA A 186 12.14 11.24 3.81
CA ALA A 186 12.10 11.69 5.19
C ALA A 186 13.44 11.46 5.92
N LEU A 187 14.06 10.29 5.72
CA LEU A 187 15.38 9.97 6.26
C LEU A 187 16.46 10.92 5.73
N GLU A 188 16.50 11.16 4.42
CA GLU A 188 17.43 12.10 3.80
C GLU A 188 17.21 13.54 4.28
N ALA A 189 15.95 13.94 4.49
CA ALA A 189 15.60 15.23 5.09
C ALA A 189 15.84 15.29 6.61
N LYS A 190 16.33 14.21 7.23
CA LYS A 190 16.55 14.08 8.69
C LYS A 190 15.30 14.35 9.52
N LYS A 191 14.13 13.95 9.00
CA LYS A 191 12.84 14.11 9.65
C LYS A 191 12.27 12.76 10.12
N THR A 192 11.53 12.81 11.22
CA THR A 192 10.81 11.62 11.69
C THR A 192 9.56 11.43 10.86
N LEU A 193 9.36 10.21 10.37
CA LEU A 193 8.17 9.78 9.66
C LEU A 193 7.07 9.38 10.67
N TYR A 194 5.90 9.97 10.52
CA TYR A 194 4.70 9.63 11.29
C TYR A 194 3.60 9.14 10.36
N VAL A 195 2.70 8.33 10.90
CA VAL A 195 1.48 7.85 10.23
C VAL A 195 0.28 8.01 11.15
N CYS A 196 -0.88 8.33 10.60
CA CYS A 196 -2.14 8.45 11.34
C CYS A 196 -2.91 7.14 11.40
N SER A 197 -2.75 6.28 10.41
CA SER A 197 -3.55 5.07 10.23
C SER A 197 -2.85 3.86 10.84
N LYS A 198 -3.56 3.13 11.71
CA LYS A 198 -3.08 1.85 12.24
C LYS A 198 -2.87 0.83 11.11
N PHE A 199 -3.74 0.83 10.10
CA PHE A 199 -3.58 -0.01 8.92
C PHE A 199 -2.27 0.29 8.19
N MET A 200 -1.95 1.57 7.94
CA MET A 200 -0.68 1.97 7.31
C MET A 200 0.53 1.56 8.15
N ALA A 201 0.49 1.80 9.47
CA ALA A 201 1.56 1.37 10.37
C ALA A 201 1.77 -0.15 10.34
N SER A 202 0.68 -0.92 10.44
CA SER A 202 0.73 -2.39 10.38
C SER A 202 1.23 -2.92 9.04
N THR A 203 0.84 -2.26 7.93
CA THR A 203 1.36 -2.58 6.60
C THR A 203 2.87 -2.35 6.53
N MET A 204 3.35 -1.19 6.95
CA MET A 204 4.79 -0.89 6.96
C MET A 204 5.57 -1.87 7.84
N THR A 205 5.07 -2.20 9.04
CA THR A 205 5.68 -3.19 9.94
C THR A 205 5.78 -4.55 9.27
N PHE A 206 4.69 -5.03 8.66
CA PHE A 206 4.65 -6.31 7.94
C PHE A 206 5.75 -6.40 6.87
N PHE A 207 5.93 -5.33 6.08
CA PHE A 207 6.97 -5.31 5.05
C PHE A 207 8.37 -5.20 5.62
N THR A 208 8.57 -4.47 6.71
CA THR A 208 9.87 -4.37 7.39
C THR A 208 10.33 -5.71 7.97
N GLU A 209 9.42 -6.44 8.60
CA GLU A 209 9.72 -7.76 9.18
C GLU A 209 10.10 -8.81 8.12
N ARG A 210 9.66 -8.63 6.87
CA ARG A 210 9.94 -9.53 5.73
C ARG A 210 10.86 -8.90 4.69
N GLU A 211 11.55 -7.85 5.03
CA GLU A 211 12.33 -7.05 4.11
C GLU A 211 13.39 -7.88 3.35
N SER A 212 14.15 -8.73 4.05
CA SER A 212 15.18 -9.59 3.49
C SER A 212 14.64 -10.58 2.44
N GLU A 213 13.38 -11.00 2.57
CA GLU A 213 12.73 -11.92 1.65
C GLU A 213 12.14 -11.21 0.42
N LEU A 214 11.73 -9.96 0.59
CA LEU A 214 10.90 -9.25 -0.36
C LEU A 214 11.67 -8.25 -1.24
N SER A 215 12.64 -7.52 -0.70
CA SER A 215 13.16 -6.35 -1.40
C SER A 215 14.64 -5.99 -1.19
N HIS A 216 15.36 -6.67 -0.33
CA HIS A 216 16.78 -6.43 -0.09
C HIS A 216 17.12 -4.97 0.27
N GLY A 217 16.44 -4.39 1.25
CA GLY A 217 16.71 -3.07 1.80
C GLY A 217 15.69 -1.98 1.45
N LEU A 218 14.76 -2.24 0.52
CA LEU A 218 13.79 -1.22 0.09
C LEU A 218 12.73 -0.91 1.14
N PHE A 219 12.28 -1.92 1.90
CA PHE A 219 11.14 -1.81 2.82
C PHE A 219 11.57 -1.69 4.29
N ASN A 220 12.69 -1.04 4.54
CA ASN A 220 13.16 -0.79 5.90
C ASN A 220 12.47 0.45 6.49
N PHE A 221 11.25 0.27 6.99
CA PHE A 221 10.45 1.34 7.56
C PHE A 221 10.64 1.47 9.06
N SER A 222 10.58 2.71 9.56
CA SER A 222 10.55 3.00 11.00
C SER A 222 9.49 4.08 11.31
N PRO A 223 8.20 3.84 10.98
CA PRO A 223 7.17 4.83 11.20
C PRO A 223 6.82 4.96 12.66
N ARG A 224 6.43 6.17 13.07
CA ARG A 224 5.84 6.44 14.38
C ARG A 224 4.35 6.71 14.24
N MET A 225 3.54 6.07 15.07
CA MET A 225 2.13 6.43 15.15
C MET A 225 1.98 7.83 15.74
N LEU A 226 1.15 8.65 15.08
CA LEU A 226 0.73 9.93 15.64
C LEU A 226 -0.10 9.69 16.91
N ARG A 227 0.34 10.26 18.03
CA ARG A 227 -0.34 10.21 19.33
C ARG A 227 -0.54 11.62 19.84
N LEU A 228 -1.69 11.90 20.44
CA LEU A 228 -2.03 13.23 20.96
C LEU A 228 -1.02 13.73 22.02
N ASN A 229 -0.60 12.86 22.91
CA ASN A 229 0.38 13.17 23.96
C ASN A 229 1.81 13.43 23.44
N GLY A 230 2.08 13.17 22.15
CA GLY A 230 3.38 13.41 21.51
C GLY A 230 3.39 14.61 20.56
N LEU A 231 2.25 15.29 20.38
CA LEU A 231 2.05 16.30 19.35
C LEU A 231 2.99 17.51 19.52
N GLU A 232 3.14 18.03 20.71
CA GLU A 232 4.02 19.18 21.00
C GLU A 232 5.48 18.86 20.71
N ARG A 233 5.95 17.68 21.06
CA ARG A 233 7.31 17.22 20.74
C ARG A 233 7.52 17.07 19.22
N MET A 234 6.50 16.58 18.53
CA MET A 234 6.49 16.42 17.08
C MET A 234 6.56 17.78 16.38
N LYS A 235 5.74 18.75 16.79
CA LYS A 235 5.74 20.12 16.29
C LYS A 235 7.09 20.80 16.52
N LYS A 236 7.68 20.69 17.73
CA LYS A 236 8.98 21.30 18.04
C LYS A 236 10.09 20.84 17.10
N LYS A 237 10.12 19.54 16.75
CA LYS A 237 11.18 18.94 15.90
C LYS A 237 10.93 19.05 14.40
N GLY A 238 9.69 19.35 13.99
CA GLY A 238 9.26 19.17 12.61
C GLY A 238 9.06 17.68 12.28
N PHE A 239 8.32 17.39 11.20
CA PHE A 239 7.91 16.04 10.87
C PHE A 239 7.57 15.84 9.40
N VAL A 240 7.50 14.58 8.99
CA VAL A 240 6.76 14.11 7.82
C VAL A 240 5.60 13.24 8.33
N LEU A 241 4.36 13.58 7.97
CA LEU A 241 3.16 12.84 8.35
C LEU A 241 2.48 12.27 7.10
N VAL A 242 2.46 10.95 6.98
CA VAL A 242 1.73 10.29 5.90
C VAL A 242 0.30 10.05 6.33
N VAL A 243 -0.62 10.47 5.48
CA VAL A 243 -2.07 10.39 5.69
C VAL A 243 -2.76 9.73 4.51
N GLY A 244 -3.82 8.98 4.78
CA GLY A 244 -4.74 8.52 3.75
C GLY A 244 -5.92 9.48 3.59
N THR A 245 -6.72 9.29 2.56
CA THR A 245 -7.90 10.14 2.28
C THR A 245 -8.90 10.21 3.44
N SER A 246 -9.05 9.12 4.19
CA SER A 246 -9.94 9.06 5.36
C SER A 246 -9.45 9.87 6.57
N GLN A 247 -8.23 10.40 6.56
CA GLN A 247 -7.65 11.20 7.65
C GLN A 247 -7.50 12.69 7.33
N ILE A 248 -8.14 13.18 6.26
CA ILE A 248 -8.02 14.59 5.83
C ILE A 248 -8.51 15.55 6.92
N SER A 249 -9.62 15.25 7.60
CA SER A 249 -10.13 16.06 8.70
C SER A 249 -9.10 16.26 9.83
N ARG A 250 -8.29 15.24 10.10
CA ARG A 250 -7.22 15.33 11.10
C ARG A 250 -6.05 16.22 10.63
N VAL A 251 -5.79 16.26 9.34
CA VAL A 251 -4.82 17.20 8.75
C VAL A 251 -5.32 18.64 8.92
N GLU A 252 -6.59 18.88 8.61
CA GLU A 252 -7.23 20.20 8.77
C GLU A 252 -7.17 20.70 10.22
N GLU A 253 -7.36 19.83 11.21
CA GLU A 253 -7.20 20.16 12.62
C GLU A 253 -5.78 20.58 12.95
N LEU A 254 -4.78 19.83 12.49
CA LEU A 254 -3.37 20.15 12.72
C LEU A 254 -2.94 21.42 12.03
N LEU A 255 -3.43 21.69 10.83
CA LEU A 255 -3.12 22.91 10.07
C LEU A 255 -3.56 24.18 10.76
N LYS A 256 -4.61 24.15 11.61
CA LYS A 256 -5.05 25.31 12.41
C LYS A 256 -4.01 25.78 13.43
N GLU A 257 -3.09 24.89 13.80
CA GLU A 257 -2.10 25.12 14.85
C GLU A 257 -0.66 25.27 14.31
N LEU A 258 -0.47 25.19 12.98
CA LEU A 258 0.84 25.23 12.35
C LEU A 258 0.98 26.48 11.46
N PRO A 259 2.17 27.11 11.43
CA PRO A 259 2.42 28.23 10.52
C PRO A 259 2.44 27.72 9.07
N ILE A 260 1.63 28.37 8.23
CA ILE A 260 1.41 27.93 6.84
C ILE A 260 2.68 28.04 6.00
N GLU A 261 3.51 29.03 6.26
CA GLU A 261 4.78 29.27 5.58
C GLU A 261 5.84 28.20 5.84
N GLU A 262 5.72 27.46 6.96
CA GLU A 262 6.59 26.33 7.30
C GLU A 262 5.97 24.98 6.92
N THR A 263 4.77 24.97 6.32
CA THR A 263 3.96 23.78 6.09
C THR A 263 3.83 23.46 4.61
N LEU A 264 3.97 22.19 4.27
CA LEU A 264 3.82 21.66 2.92
C LEU A 264 2.82 20.50 2.90
N LEU A 265 1.93 20.50 1.93
CA LEU A 265 1.11 19.35 1.57
C LEU A 265 1.59 18.77 0.22
N VAL A 266 2.02 17.53 0.24
CA VAL A 266 2.39 16.75 -0.94
C VAL A 266 1.23 15.82 -1.30
N TYR A 267 0.64 16.03 -2.46
CA TYR A 267 -0.32 15.08 -3.03
C TYR A 267 0.45 13.97 -3.76
N SER A 268 0.39 12.76 -3.27
CA SER A 268 1.15 11.61 -3.79
C SER A 268 0.23 10.39 -3.99
N SER A 269 -0.94 10.64 -4.53
CA SER A 269 -1.97 9.65 -4.81
C SER A 269 -2.48 9.84 -6.24
N TRP A 270 -3.05 8.79 -6.81
CA TRP A 270 -3.64 8.79 -8.16
C TRP A 270 -5.11 9.13 -8.10
#